data_fa2deec4753c1437737332d4ca2b7497
#
_entry.id   fa2deec4753c1437737332d4ca2b7497
#
_cell.length_a   1.000
_cell.length_b   1.000
_cell.length_c   1.000
_cell.angle_alpha   90.00
_cell.angle_beta   90.00
_cell.angle_gamma   90.00
#
_symmetry.space_group_name_H-M   'P 1'
#
loop_
_entity.id
_entity.type
_entity.pdbx_description
1 polymer ?
#
loop_
_entity_poly.entity_id
_entity_poly.type
_entity_poly.pdbx_seq_one_letter_code
_entity_poly.pdbx_strand_id
1 'polypeptide(L)'
;KTFEIFKFRTMITEQPKGATQITVGDDPRITKAGKVLRKYRLDELPQIFNIIKGDMSFVGTRPEVPKYVEHYADYMMATLLLEPGITGVASIEFKDESELLGASNNPEKTYIEDILPKKMSLSLSYIPKLSPIYDIKLMINTVIKVKD
;
A
#
# COMPACT_ATOMS: atom_id res chain seq x y z
N LYS A 1 -5.73 4.20 -15.69
CA LYS A 1 -6.58 5.32 -15.20
C LYS A 1 -6.18 5.65 -13.78
N THR A 2 -5.95 6.94 -13.44
CA THR A 2 -5.72 7.41 -12.07
C THR A 2 -7.06 7.70 -11.38
N PHE A 3 -7.11 7.52 -10.06
CA PHE A 3 -8.25 7.83 -9.21
C PHE A 3 -7.77 8.34 -7.84
N GLU A 4 -8.64 8.96 -7.08
CA GLU A 4 -8.34 9.46 -5.73
C GLU A 4 -8.73 8.42 -4.69
N ILE A 5 -7.81 8.16 -3.75
CA ILE A 5 -8.01 7.20 -2.66
C ILE A 5 -8.59 7.94 -1.45
N PHE A 6 -9.73 7.48 -0.94
CA PHE A 6 -10.31 7.99 0.30
C PHE A 6 -9.57 7.40 1.52
N LYS A 7 -9.09 8.29 2.41
CA LYS A 7 -8.44 7.90 3.66
C LYS A 7 -8.77 8.88 4.77
N PHE A 8 -8.78 8.42 6.02
CA PHE A 8 -8.72 9.35 7.13
C PHE A 8 -7.36 10.04 7.16
N ARG A 9 -7.37 11.34 7.44
CA ARG A 9 -6.15 12.12 7.57
C ARG A 9 -5.39 11.72 8.84
N THR A 10 -4.19 11.22 8.65
CA THR A 10 -3.30 10.79 9.73
C THR A 10 -2.07 11.68 9.89
N MET A 11 -1.86 12.61 8.96
CA MET A 11 -0.72 13.54 8.96
C MET A 11 -1.18 15.00 9.18
N ILE A 12 -0.23 15.84 9.59
CA ILE A 12 -0.42 17.30 9.69
C ILE A 12 -0.77 17.89 8.33
N THR A 13 -1.51 19.00 8.34
CA THR A 13 -2.01 19.63 7.10
C THR A 13 -0.90 20.33 6.34
N GLU A 14 -0.02 21.04 7.06
CA GLU A 14 1.11 21.74 6.47
C GLU A 14 2.28 20.79 6.30
N GLN A 15 2.52 20.36 5.07
CA GLN A 15 3.65 19.50 4.74
C GLN A 15 4.89 20.36 4.43
N PRO A 16 6.10 19.98 4.91
CA PRO A 16 7.33 20.63 4.50
C PRO A 16 7.49 20.59 2.98
N LYS A 17 8.01 21.68 2.39
CA LYS A 17 8.34 21.70 0.95
C LYS A 17 9.34 20.59 0.63
N GLY A 18 9.06 19.80 -0.39
CA GLY A 18 9.91 18.68 -0.79
C GLY A 18 9.74 17.41 0.06
N ALA A 19 8.71 17.33 0.89
CA ALA A 19 8.41 16.10 1.63
C ALA A 19 8.22 14.89 0.71
N THR A 20 8.83 13.77 1.07
CA THR A 20 8.68 12.51 0.33
C THR A 20 7.24 11.99 0.42
N GLN A 21 6.79 11.30 -0.63
CA GLN A 21 5.46 10.66 -0.65
C GLN A 21 5.41 9.36 0.16
N ILE A 22 6.57 8.77 0.44
CA ILE A 22 6.68 7.59 1.29
C ILE A 22 6.82 7.98 2.76
N THR A 23 6.26 7.16 3.64
CA THR A 23 6.42 7.29 5.09
C THR A 23 7.65 6.49 5.52
N VAL A 24 8.51 7.08 6.35
CA VAL A 24 9.78 6.50 6.76
C VAL A 24 9.87 6.48 8.29
N GLY A 25 9.98 5.29 8.87
CA GLY A 25 10.17 5.12 10.30
C GLY A 25 9.14 5.86 11.15
N ASP A 26 9.61 6.52 12.22
CA ASP A 26 8.78 7.37 13.09
C ASP A 26 8.62 8.78 12.48
N ASP A 27 7.88 8.86 11.39
CA ASP A 27 7.67 10.08 10.62
C ASP A 27 6.98 11.17 11.48
N PRO A 28 7.64 12.34 11.73
CA PRO A 28 7.10 13.40 12.59
C PRO A 28 5.82 14.05 12.04
N ARG A 29 5.51 13.83 10.75
CA ARG A 29 4.27 14.33 10.15
C ARG A 29 3.02 13.60 10.64
N ILE A 30 3.20 12.39 11.23
CA ILE A 30 2.08 11.58 11.70
C ILE A 30 1.59 12.09 13.05
N THR A 31 0.29 12.43 13.14
CA THR A 31 -0.34 12.86 14.38
C THR A 31 -0.47 11.71 15.39
N LYS A 32 -0.65 12.00 16.68
CA LYS A 32 -0.88 10.98 17.73
C LYS A 32 -2.07 10.07 17.38
N ALA A 33 -3.19 10.65 16.96
CA ALA A 33 -4.35 9.88 16.49
C ALA A 33 -4.02 9.11 15.22
N GLY A 34 -3.24 9.69 14.31
CA GLY A 34 -2.77 9.05 13.07
C GLY A 34 -1.95 7.80 13.33
N LYS A 35 -1.09 7.79 14.37
CA LYS A 35 -0.31 6.58 14.75
C LYS A 35 -1.24 5.43 15.13
N VAL A 36 -2.29 5.69 15.90
CA VAL A 36 -3.28 4.68 16.29
C VAL A 36 -4.05 4.17 15.07
N LEU A 37 -4.56 5.08 14.24
CA LEU A 37 -5.31 4.71 13.04
C LEU A 37 -4.46 3.84 12.09
N ARG A 38 -3.21 4.21 11.84
CA ARG A 38 -2.28 3.46 10.97
C ARG A 38 -1.91 2.10 11.54
N LYS A 39 -1.65 2.04 12.86
CA LYS A 39 -1.34 0.76 13.53
C LYS A 39 -2.39 -0.31 13.27
N TYR A 40 -3.67 0.08 13.29
CA TYR A 40 -4.78 -0.84 13.05
C TYR A 40 -5.35 -0.75 11.63
N ARG A 41 -4.70 -0.02 10.71
CA ARG A 41 -5.15 0.25 9.33
C ARG A 41 -6.56 0.83 9.24
N LEU A 42 -7.04 1.47 10.30
CA LEU A 42 -8.37 2.10 10.34
C LEU A 42 -8.44 3.35 9.44
N ASP A 43 -7.30 3.96 9.15
CA ASP A 43 -7.20 5.08 8.22
C ASP A 43 -7.59 4.70 6.78
N GLU A 44 -7.57 3.42 6.45
CA GLU A 44 -7.90 2.91 5.12
C GLU A 44 -9.38 2.53 4.97
N LEU A 45 -10.18 2.53 6.05
CA LEU A 45 -11.61 2.17 6.00
C LEU A 45 -12.41 2.99 4.98
N PRO A 46 -12.17 4.31 4.75
CA PRO A 46 -12.91 5.05 3.74
C PRO A 46 -12.69 4.55 2.30
N GLN A 47 -11.68 3.71 2.03
CA GLN A 47 -11.48 3.11 0.71
C GLN A 47 -12.64 2.19 0.30
N ILE A 48 -13.53 1.82 1.23
CA ILE A 48 -14.77 1.12 0.87
C ILE A 48 -15.63 1.93 -0.11
N PHE A 49 -15.55 3.26 -0.07
CA PHE A 49 -16.21 4.11 -1.05
C PHE A 49 -15.57 4.01 -2.45
N ASN A 50 -14.24 3.75 -2.53
CA ASN A 50 -13.57 3.46 -3.79
C ASN A 50 -14.03 2.11 -4.36
N ILE A 51 -14.27 1.11 -3.50
CA ILE A 51 -14.80 -0.20 -3.93
C ILE A 51 -16.23 -0.02 -4.47
N ILE A 52 -17.11 0.69 -3.74
CA ILE A 52 -18.49 0.95 -4.17
C ILE A 52 -18.53 1.69 -5.50
N LYS A 53 -17.57 2.60 -5.74
CA LYS A 53 -17.43 3.32 -7.02
C LYS A 53 -16.87 2.46 -8.16
N GLY A 54 -16.33 1.28 -7.87
CA GLY A 54 -15.65 0.43 -8.85
C GLY A 54 -14.24 0.90 -9.22
N ASP A 55 -13.60 1.74 -8.39
CA ASP A 55 -12.19 2.15 -8.58
C ASP A 55 -11.22 1.13 -7.95
N MET A 56 -11.69 0.31 -7.00
CA MET A 56 -10.88 -0.65 -6.23
C MET A 56 -11.65 -1.94 -5.95
N SER A 57 -10.90 -2.98 -5.58
CA SER A 57 -11.39 -4.23 -5.00
C SER A 57 -10.96 -4.36 -3.52
N PHE A 58 -11.49 -5.34 -2.80
CA PHE A 58 -10.98 -5.69 -1.46
C PHE A 58 -9.55 -6.25 -1.55
N VAL A 59 -9.32 -7.14 -2.51
CA VAL A 59 -8.04 -7.84 -2.69
C VAL A 59 -7.47 -7.51 -4.07
N GLY A 60 -6.18 -7.18 -4.11
CA GLY A 60 -5.47 -6.83 -5.33
C GLY A 60 -4.11 -6.21 -5.04
N THR A 61 -3.46 -5.73 -6.09
CA THR A 61 -2.22 -4.94 -5.95
C THR A 61 -2.57 -3.61 -5.28
N ARG A 62 -1.81 -3.23 -4.25
CA ARG A 62 -1.99 -1.92 -3.61
C ARG A 62 -1.81 -0.81 -4.63
N PRO A 63 -2.72 0.20 -4.66
CA PRO A 63 -2.56 1.33 -5.58
C PRO A 63 -1.25 2.07 -5.34
N GLU A 64 -0.56 2.39 -6.42
CA GLU A 64 0.70 3.12 -6.36
C GLU A 64 0.54 4.54 -6.91
N VAL A 65 1.35 5.47 -6.41
CA VAL A 65 1.33 6.84 -6.93
C VAL A 65 2.01 6.92 -8.30
N PRO A 66 1.55 7.79 -9.21
CA PRO A 66 2.07 7.87 -10.59
C PRO A 66 3.59 7.98 -10.66
N LYS A 67 4.20 8.74 -9.75
CA LYS A 67 5.65 8.90 -9.65
C LYS A 67 6.41 7.56 -9.61
N TYR A 68 5.91 6.57 -8.86
CA TYR A 68 6.57 5.27 -8.75
C TYR A 68 6.16 4.31 -9.85
N VAL A 69 4.99 4.49 -10.46
CA VAL A 69 4.58 3.74 -11.65
C VAL A 69 5.52 4.03 -12.83
N GLU A 70 6.09 5.24 -12.92
CA GLU A 70 7.09 5.60 -13.93
C GLU A 70 8.37 4.75 -13.86
N HIS A 71 8.63 4.11 -12.71
CA HIS A 71 9.76 3.20 -12.50
C HIS A 71 9.40 1.72 -12.71
N TYR A 72 8.18 1.42 -13.19
CA TYR A 72 7.79 0.05 -13.44
C TYR A 72 8.55 -0.54 -14.64
N ALA A 73 9.17 -1.69 -14.43
CA ALA A 73 9.62 -2.54 -15.54
C ALA A 73 8.41 -3.16 -16.25
N ASP A 74 8.59 -3.62 -17.50
CA ASP A 74 7.49 -4.13 -18.34
C ASP A 74 6.64 -5.18 -17.64
N TYR A 75 7.26 -6.13 -16.94
CA TYR A 75 6.52 -7.18 -16.23
C TYR A 75 5.65 -6.66 -15.09
N MET A 76 6.04 -5.54 -14.47
CA MET A 76 5.28 -4.92 -13.37
C MET A 76 3.98 -4.29 -13.89
N MET A 77 3.94 -3.87 -15.15
CA MET A 77 2.75 -3.30 -15.77
C MET A 77 1.56 -4.26 -15.76
N ALA A 78 1.81 -5.56 -15.71
CA ALA A 78 0.76 -6.57 -15.61
C ALA A 78 -0.06 -6.47 -14.32
N THR A 79 0.49 -5.88 -13.24
CA THR A 79 -0.27 -5.61 -12.00
C THR A 79 -1.39 -4.59 -12.20
N LEU A 80 -1.29 -3.75 -13.22
CA LEU A 80 -2.29 -2.73 -13.56
C LEU A 80 -3.47 -3.27 -14.39
N LEU A 81 -3.45 -4.54 -14.77
CA LEU A 81 -4.55 -5.19 -15.50
C LEU A 81 -5.73 -5.55 -14.60
N LEU A 82 -5.48 -5.66 -13.30
CA LEU A 82 -6.50 -5.92 -12.29
C LEU A 82 -6.82 -4.64 -11.51
N GLU A 83 -8.02 -4.59 -10.93
CA GLU A 83 -8.38 -3.53 -10.00
C GLU A 83 -7.45 -3.56 -8.78
N PRO A 84 -6.97 -2.39 -8.33
CA PRO A 84 -6.15 -2.30 -7.13
C PRO A 84 -6.95 -2.69 -5.88
N GLY A 85 -6.27 -3.28 -4.90
CA GLY A 85 -6.89 -3.77 -3.67
C GLY A 85 -6.54 -2.94 -2.43
N ILE A 86 -7.41 -2.97 -1.42
CA ILE A 86 -7.11 -2.48 -0.06
C ILE A 86 -6.03 -3.36 0.55
N THR A 87 -6.14 -4.67 0.36
CA THR A 87 -5.17 -5.66 0.80
C THR A 87 -4.71 -6.57 -0.34
N GLY A 88 -3.64 -7.32 -0.11
CA GLY A 88 -3.10 -8.28 -1.05
C GLY A 88 -1.83 -8.93 -0.50
N VAL A 89 -1.27 -9.86 -1.24
CA VAL A 89 -0.08 -10.64 -0.82
C VAL A 89 1.08 -9.70 -0.43
N ALA A 90 1.37 -8.71 -1.28
CA ALA A 90 2.42 -7.73 -1.01
C ALA A 90 2.12 -6.85 0.22
N SER A 91 0.86 -6.44 0.43
CA SER A 91 0.46 -5.61 1.57
C SER A 91 0.60 -6.34 2.91
N ILE A 92 0.45 -7.66 2.92
CA ILE A 92 0.61 -8.51 4.09
C ILE A 92 2.10 -8.71 4.39
N GLU A 93 2.91 -8.98 3.37
CA GLU A 93 4.34 -9.26 3.52
C GLU A 93 5.14 -8.00 3.90
N PHE A 94 4.79 -6.87 3.32
CA PHE A 94 5.44 -5.58 3.58
C PHE A 94 4.66 -4.72 4.59
N LYS A 95 4.07 -5.33 5.64
CA LYS A 95 3.33 -4.58 6.67
C LYS A 95 4.21 -3.54 7.38
N ASP A 96 5.49 -3.84 7.55
CA ASP A 96 6.48 -3.02 8.26
C ASP A 96 7.39 -2.23 7.28
N GLU A 97 6.89 -1.92 6.07
CA GLU A 97 7.64 -1.22 5.01
C GLU A 97 8.27 0.09 5.50
N SER A 98 7.55 0.86 6.34
CA SER A 98 8.05 2.13 6.86
C SER A 98 9.27 1.95 7.78
N GLU A 99 9.34 0.86 8.53
CA GLU A 99 10.49 0.52 9.38
C GLU A 99 11.69 0.10 8.54
N LEU A 100 11.47 -0.74 7.52
CA LEU A 100 12.50 -1.12 6.55
C LEU A 100 13.12 0.11 5.87
N LEU A 101 12.27 1.05 5.45
CA LEU A 101 12.71 2.30 4.85
C LEU A 101 13.41 3.21 5.85
N GLY A 102 13.01 3.19 7.12
CA GLY A 102 13.64 3.93 8.21
C GLY A 102 15.07 3.50 8.50
N ALA A 103 15.42 2.25 8.24
CA ALA A 103 16.77 1.73 8.38
C ALA A 103 17.69 2.06 7.17
N SER A 104 17.16 2.62 6.09
CA SER A 104 17.91 2.92 4.87
C SER A 104 18.53 4.32 4.88
N ASN A 105 19.75 4.45 4.36
CA ASN A 105 20.40 5.74 4.12
C ASN A 105 19.72 6.55 2.99
N ASN A 106 19.04 5.89 2.06
CA ASN A 106 18.28 6.52 0.98
C ASN A 106 16.95 5.79 0.78
N PRO A 107 15.91 6.13 1.57
CA PRO A 107 14.63 5.44 1.55
C PRO A 107 13.97 5.38 0.16
N GLU A 108 14.03 6.47 -0.60
CA GLU A 108 13.39 6.52 -1.92
C GLU A 108 14.08 5.59 -2.92
N LYS A 109 15.42 5.58 -2.94
CA LYS A 109 16.19 4.66 -3.78
C LYS A 109 15.94 3.22 -3.39
N THR A 110 15.97 2.90 -2.10
CA THR A 110 15.68 1.56 -1.58
C THR A 110 14.26 1.13 -1.93
N TYR A 111 13.29 2.06 -1.85
CA TYR A 111 11.92 1.76 -2.28
C TYR A 111 11.87 1.34 -3.75
N ILE A 112 12.45 2.13 -4.65
CA ILE A 112 12.40 1.93 -6.10
C ILE A 112 13.19 0.67 -6.53
N GLU A 113 14.42 0.49 -6.00
CA GLU A 113 15.33 -0.56 -6.48
C GLU A 113 15.10 -1.91 -5.80
N ASP A 114 14.67 -1.94 -4.52
CA ASP A 114 14.61 -3.17 -3.73
C ASP A 114 13.16 -3.58 -3.38
N ILE A 115 12.36 -2.63 -2.87
CA ILE A 115 11.03 -2.94 -2.32
C ILE A 115 10.00 -3.07 -3.43
N LEU A 116 9.92 -2.10 -4.32
CA LEU A 116 8.94 -2.04 -5.39
C LEU A 116 8.97 -3.29 -6.30
N PRO A 117 10.14 -3.78 -6.76
CA PRO A 117 10.20 -5.00 -7.56
C PRO A 117 9.68 -6.23 -6.82
N LYS A 118 10.00 -6.36 -5.54
CA LYS A 118 9.53 -7.47 -4.70
C LYS A 118 8.02 -7.41 -4.48
N LYS A 119 7.47 -6.23 -4.17
CA LYS A 119 6.03 -6.01 -4.03
C LYS A 119 5.28 -6.37 -5.32
N MET A 120 5.80 -5.96 -6.48
CA MET A 120 5.18 -6.26 -7.76
C MET A 120 5.26 -7.75 -8.09
N SER A 121 6.38 -8.41 -7.83
CA SER A 121 6.52 -9.85 -7.99
C SER A 121 5.51 -10.64 -7.13
N LEU A 122 5.35 -10.25 -5.87
CA LEU A 122 4.34 -10.83 -4.97
C LEU A 122 2.92 -10.58 -5.47
N SER A 123 2.63 -9.37 -5.95
CA SER A 123 1.33 -9.03 -6.51
C SER A 123 1.01 -9.85 -7.77
N LEU A 124 2.00 -10.08 -8.64
CA LEU A 124 1.85 -10.94 -9.81
C LEU A 124 1.59 -12.41 -9.43
N SER A 125 2.16 -12.87 -8.31
CA SER A 125 1.93 -14.23 -7.81
C SER A 125 0.49 -14.50 -7.37
N TYR A 126 -0.30 -13.46 -7.19
CA TYR A 126 -1.72 -13.54 -6.88
C TYR A 126 -2.56 -13.88 -8.11
N ILE A 127 -2.19 -13.38 -9.29
CA ILE A 127 -2.99 -13.50 -10.52
C ILE A 127 -3.42 -14.94 -10.81
N PRO A 128 -2.50 -15.94 -10.81
CA PRO A 128 -2.88 -17.33 -11.09
C PRO A 128 -3.71 -17.99 -9.98
N LYS A 129 -3.79 -17.36 -8.80
CA LYS A 129 -4.52 -17.90 -7.63
C LYS A 129 -5.86 -17.17 -7.40
N LEU A 130 -6.22 -16.25 -8.28
CA LEU A 130 -7.39 -15.39 -8.17
C LEU A 130 -8.65 -16.25 -8.01
N SER A 131 -9.26 -16.16 -6.85
CA SER A 131 -10.53 -16.84 -6.52
C SER A 131 -11.16 -16.23 -5.28
N PRO A 132 -12.50 -16.25 -5.15
CA PRO A 132 -13.19 -15.72 -3.95
C PRO A 132 -12.70 -16.35 -2.64
N ILE A 133 -12.38 -17.64 -2.65
CA ILE A 133 -11.88 -18.35 -1.46
C ILE A 133 -10.50 -17.84 -1.07
N TYR A 134 -9.61 -17.61 -2.06
CA TYR A 134 -8.27 -17.09 -1.80
C TYR A 134 -8.33 -15.64 -1.31
N ASP A 135 -9.25 -14.84 -1.84
CA ASP A 135 -9.47 -13.46 -1.41
C ASP A 135 -9.93 -13.39 0.05
N ILE A 136 -10.90 -14.22 0.44
CA ILE A 136 -11.35 -14.34 1.84
C ILE A 136 -10.16 -14.72 2.74
N LYS A 137 -9.32 -15.67 2.32
CA LYS A 137 -8.12 -16.05 3.07
C LYS A 137 -7.16 -14.88 3.24
N LEU A 138 -6.91 -14.09 2.21
CA LEU A 138 -6.04 -12.91 2.29
C LEU A 138 -6.62 -11.82 3.20
N MET A 139 -7.94 -11.59 3.16
CA MET A 139 -8.62 -10.65 4.06
C MET A 139 -8.48 -11.08 5.52
N ILE A 140 -8.71 -12.35 5.84
CA ILE A 140 -8.52 -12.90 7.19
C ILE A 140 -7.06 -12.75 7.64
N ASN A 141 -6.11 -13.12 6.79
CA ASN A 141 -4.68 -12.99 7.10
C ASN A 141 -4.28 -11.53 7.37
N THR A 142 -4.87 -10.57 6.65
CA THR A 142 -4.64 -9.14 6.90
C THR A 142 -5.06 -8.76 8.32
N VAL A 143 -6.25 -9.17 8.74
CA VAL A 143 -6.77 -8.87 10.09
C VAL A 143 -5.88 -9.49 11.18
N ILE A 144 -5.40 -10.72 10.98
CA ILE A 144 -4.49 -11.40 11.91
C ILE A 144 -3.16 -10.63 12.01
N LYS A 145 -2.54 -10.34 10.86
CA LYS A 145 -1.23 -9.67 10.80
C LYS A 145 -1.25 -8.22 11.30
N VAL A 146 -2.38 -7.54 11.30
CA VAL A 146 -2.54 -6.19 11.88
C VAL A 146 -2.54 -6.23 13.40
N LYS A 147 -2.89 -7.36 14.03
CA LYS A 147 -2.88 -7.51 15.50
C LYS A 147 -1.50 -7.85 16.06
N ASP A 148 -0.64 -8.47 15.26
CA ASP A 148 0.74 -8.81 15.62
C ASP A 148 1.68 -7.62 15.47
#